data_dc1aa38bffb3b5fe881f02e653a3413b
#
_entry.id   dc1aa38bffb3b5fe881f02e653a3413b
#
_cell.length_a   1.000
_cell.length_b   1.000
_cell.length_c   1.000
_cell.angle_alpha   90.00
_cell.angle_beta   90.00
_cell.angle_gamma   90.00
#
_symmetry.space_group_name_H-M   'P 1'
#
loop_
_entity.id
_entity.type
_entity.pdbx_description
1 polymer ?
#
loop_
_entity_poly.entity_id
_entity_poly.type
_entity_poly.pdbx_seq_one_letter_code
_entity_poly.pdbx_strand_id
1 'polypeptide(L)'
;MLIRHATPDDYAAISEIILPVFRNGETYTIDPKISESDAIAYWTGNDKKTFVAEVEGDILGTYYLRPNQAGGGSHICNCGYMTHANATRRGVASVMCAHSLEYAKSIGFRGMQYNFVVGTNVGAIRLWQKFGFETVGRLPKSFKHPSAGYVDAFVLFRAL
;
A
#
# COMPACT_ATOMS: atom_id res chain seq x y z
N MET A 1 -8.85 -16.69 -4.19
CA MET A 1 -8.67 -15.31 -3.65
C MET A 1 -9.37 -14.36 -4.60
N LEU A 2 -10.33 -13.62 -4.11
CA LEU A 2 -11.11 -12.62 -4.85
C LEU A 2 -10.58 -11.23 -4.47
N ILE A 3 -10.31 -10.38 -5.47
CA ILE A 3 -10.07 -8.95 -5.24
C ILE A 3 -11.32 -8.21 -5.69
N ARG A 4 -11.89 -7.40 -4.79
CA ARG A 4 -13.08 -6.59 -5.07
C ARG A 4 -12.96 -5.21 -4.43
N HIS A 5 -13.79 -4.27 -4.88
CA HIS A 5 -13.93 -2.99 -4.20
C HIS A 5 -14.35 -3.17 -2.75
N ALA A 6 -13.74 -2.38 -1.87
CA ALA A 6 -14.17 -2.30 -0.48
C ALA A 6 -15.53 -1.61 -0.38
N THR A 7 -16.33 -2.06 0.56
CA THR A 7 -17.61 -1.44 0.96
C THR A 7 -17.55 -1.03 2.43
N PRO A 8 -18.47 -0.22 2.93
CA PRO A 8 -18.53 0.10 4.37
C PRO A 8 -18.58 -1.11 5.29
N ASP A 9 -19.15 -2.24 4.83
CA ASP A 9 -19.23 -3.48 5.60
C ASP A 9 -17.84 -4.10 5.84
N ASP A 10 -16.83 -3.74 5.03
CA ASP A 10 -15.46 -4.23 5.16
C ASP A 10 -14.61 -3.39 6.15
N TYR A 11 -15.12 -2.25 6.63
CA TYR A 11 -14.30 -1.30 7.39
C TYR A 11 -13.74 -1.88 8.69
N ALA A 12 -14.49 -2.73 9.37
CA ALA A 12 -14.02 -3.43 10.56
C ALA A 12 -12.81 -4.33 10.24
N ALA A 13 -12.92 -5.15 9.19
CA ALA A 13 -11.83 -6.04 8.76
C ALA A 13 -10.62 -5.24 8.22
N ILE A 14 -10.86 -4.15 7.49
CA ILE A 14 -9.78 -3.24 7.06
C ILE A 14 -9.06 -2.64 8.28
N SER A 15 -9.82 -2.20 9.30
CA SER A 15 -9.27 -1.65 10.53
C SER A 15 -8.35 -2.65 11.24
N GLU A 16 -8.77 -3.92 11.35
CA GLU A 16 -7.96 -5.00 11.94
C GLU A 16 -6.63 -5.22 11.19
N ILE A 17 -6.58 -4.92 9.89
CA ILE A 17 -5.37 -5.04 9.08
C ILE A 17 -4.47 -3.80 9.23
N ILE A 18 -5.05 -2.58 9.12
CA ILE A 18 -4.23 -1.36 9.00
C ILE A 18 -3.76 -0.82 10.35
N LEU A 19 -4.57 -0.93 11.42
CA LEU A 19 -4.20 -0.38 12.72
C LEU A 19 -2.94 -0.99 13.32
N PRO A 20 -2.74 -2.32 13.33
CA PRO A 20 -1.49 -2.90 13.82
C PRO A 20 -0.26 -2.39 13.05
N VAL A 21 -0.37 -2.20 11.73
CA VAL A 21 0.71 -1.68 10.89
C VAL A 21 1.02 -0.23 11.21
N PHE A 22 0.01 0.62 11.42
CA PHE A 22 0.23 2.01 11.86
C PHE A 22 0.80 2.07 13.27
N ARG A 23 0.31 1.23 14.19
CA ARG A 23 0.76 1.19 15.60
C ARG A 23 2.23 0.79 15.74
N ASN A 24 2.72 -0.14 14.92
CA ASN A 24 4.12 -0.53 15.01
C ASN A 24 5.08 0.54 14.46
N GLY A 25 4.62 1.44 13.58
CA GLY A 25 5.40 2.57 13.10
C GLY A 25 6.63 2.21 12.27
N GLU A 26 6.66 1.03 11.64
CA GLU A 26 7.86 0.52 10.95
C GLU A 26 7.88 0.81 9.44
N THR A 27 6.71 1.00 8.83
CA THR A 27 6.60 1.00 7.35
C THR A 27 5.80 2.14 6.75
N TYR A 28 4.94 2.81 7.51
CA TYR A 28 4.12 3.92 7.06
C TYR A 28 4.45 5.23 7.80
N THR A 29 4.38 6.35 7.08
CA THR A 29 4.58 7.70 7.63
C THR A 29 3.28 8.25 8.24
N ILE A 30 2.59 7.43 9.01
CA ILE A 30 1.34 7.75 9.70
C ILE A 30 1.61 7.78 11.19
N ASP A 31 0.98 8.73 11.91
CA ASP A 31 1.09 8.80 13.36
C ASP A 31 0.61 7.47 13.98
N PRO A 32 1.46 6.76 14.73
CA PRO A 32 1.06 5.52 15.40
C PRO A 32 -0.11 5.69 16.40
N LYS A 33 -0.40 6.93 16.82
CA LYS A 33 -1.53 7.25 17.70
C LYS A 33 -2.81 7.62 16.96
N ILE A 34 -2.84 7.53 15.63
CA ILE A 34 -4.03 7.82 14.83
C ILE A 34 -5.25 7.09 15.36
N SER A 35 -6.40 7.73 15.43
CA SER A 35 -7.65 7.08 15.82
C SER A 35 -8.08 6.04 14.78
N GLU A 36 -8.90 5.07 15.18
CA GLU A 36 -9.44 4.09 14.23
C GLU A 36 -10.27 4.74 13.14
N SER A 37 -11.12 5.71 13.51
CA SER A 37 -11.94 6.45 12.55
C SER A 37 -11.10 7.22 11.54
N ASP A 38 -10.03 7.88 11.99
CA ASP A 38 -9.12 8.62 11.10
C ASP A 38 -8.29 7.67 10.22
N ALA A 39 -7.90 6.50 10.75
CA ALA A 39 -7.20 5.48 9.98
C ALA A 39 -8.06 4.93 8.85
N ILE A 40 -9.33 4.62 9.12
CA ILE A 40 -10.29 4.22 8.08
C ILE A 40 -10.54 5.34 7.10
N ALA A 41 -10.78 6.57 7.55
CA ALA A 41 -10.96 7.73 6.69
C ALA A 41 -9.74 7.97 5.78
N TYR A 42 -8.53 7.81 6.31
CA TYR A 42 -7.30 7.88 5.52
C TYR A 42 -7.25 6.78 4.46
N TRP A 43 -7.57 5.53 4.82
CA TRP A 43 -7.41 4.37 3.93
C TRP A 43 -8.49 4.29 2.85
N THR A 44 -9.71 4.71 3.18
CA THR A 44 -10.89 4.63 2.29
C THR A 44 -11.38 5.97 1.77
N GLY A 45 -10.55 7.02 1.88
CA GLY A 45 -10.92 8.39 1.48
C GLY A 45 -11.38 8.49 0.02
N ASN A 46 -12.21 9.51 -0.27
CA ASN A 46 -12.85 9.72 -1.58
C ASN A 46 -11.88 9.92 -2.74
N ASP A 47 -10.62 10.28 -2.45
CA ASP A 47 -9.53 10.40 -3.41
C ASP A 47 -8.94 9.03 -3.81
N LYS A 48 -9.39 7.95 -3.18
CA LYS A 48 -8.88 6.58 -3.31
C LYS A 48 -9.92 5.61 -3.84
N LYS A 49 -9.45 4.65 -4.61
CA LYS A 49 -10.19 3.42 -4.92
C LYS A 49 -9.62 2.32 -4.06
N THR A 50 -10.38 1.89 -3.05
CA THR A 50 -9.93 0.90 -2.06
C THR A 50 -10.49 -0.47 -2.41
N PHE A 51 -9.64 -1.48 -2.25
CA PHE A 51 -9.94 -2.89 -2.55
C PHE A 51 -9.60 -3.77 -1.36
N VAL A 52 -10.26 -4.90 -1.30
CA VAL A 52 -9.99 -5.98 -0.34
C VAL A 52 -9.64 -7.27 -1.07
N ALA A 53 -8.80 -8.07 -0.44
CA ALA A 53 -8.46 -9.42 -0.86
C ALA A 53 -9.19 -10.42 0.05
N GLU A 54 -10.17 -11.12 -0.50
CA GLU A 54 -11.06 -12.04 0.21
C GLU A 54 -10.72 -13.50 -0.13
N VAL A 55 -10.67 -14.33 0.89
CA VAL A 55 -10.49 -15.80 0.78
C VAL A 55 -11.49 -16.47 1.70
N GLU A 56 -12.41 -17.22 1.14
CA GLU A 56 -13.44 -18.00 1.89
C GLU A 56 -14.28 -17.14 2.86
N GLY A 57 -14.49 -15.87 2.49
CA GLY A 57 -15.25 -14.90 3.30
C GLY A 57 -14.40 -14.05 4.24
N ASP A 58 -13.13 -14.39 4.45
CA ASP A 58 -12.21 -13.61 5.29
C ASP A 58 -11.45 -12.57 4.46
N ILE A 59 -11.34 -11.35 4.98
CA ILE A 59 -10.51 -10.28 4.39
C ILE A 59 -9.09 -10.43 4.87
N LEU A 60 -8.19 -10.82 3.96
CA LEU A 60 -6.78 -11.10 4.26
C LEU A 60 -5.81 -10.01 3.80
N GLY A 61 -6.30 -9.02 3.09
CA GLY A 61 -5.49 -7.88 2.65
C GLY A 61 -6.33 -6.74 2.13
N THR A 62 -5.73 -5.59 2.04
CA THR A 62 -6.35 -4.40 1.47
C THR A 62 -5.30 -3.55 0.76
N TYR A 63 -5.71 -2.85 -0.29
CA TYR A 63 -4.91 -1.84 -0.93
C TYR A 63 -5.77 -0.68 -1.41
N TYR A 64 -5.18 0.49 -1.54
CA TYR A 64 -5.79 1.61 -2.24
C TYR A 64 -4.97 2.03 -3.47
N LEU A 65 -5.64 2.64 -4.42
CA LEU A 65 -5.07 3.27 -5.60
C LEU A 65 -5.63 4.69 -5.73
N ARG A 66 -4.75 5.66 -6.01
CA ARG A 66 -5.12 7.06 -6.25
C ARG A 66 -4.17 7.71 -7.25
N PRO A 67 -4.55 8.84 -7.89
CA PRO A 67 -3.57 9.67 -8.59
C PRO A 67 -2.45 10.09 -7.62
N ASN A 68 -1.20 10.01 -8.09
CA ASN A 68 -0.05 10.39 -7.27
C ASN A 68 0.05 11.91 -7.11
N GLN A 69 -0.25 12.64 -8.19
CA GLN A 69 -0.24 14.09 -8.26
C GLN A 69 -1.48 14.60 -9.01
N ALA A 70 -1.78 15.88 -8.88
CA ALA A 70 -2.82 16.54 -9.64
C ALA A 70 -2.30 17.07 -10.99
N GLY A 71 -3.21 17.58 -11.82
CA GLY A 71 -2.89 18.27 -13.08
C GLY A 71 -2.04 17.41 -14.01
N GLY A 72 -0.92 17.93 -14.46
CA GLY A 72 -0.02 17.26 -15.41
C GLY A 72 0.61 15.95 -14.91
N GLY A 73 0.55 15.67 -13.61
CA GLY A 73 1.03 14.43 -12.99
C GLY A 73 -0.05 13.37 -12.73
N SER A 74 -1.32 13.65 -13.05
CA SER A 74 -2.46 12.80 -12.69
C SER A 74 -2.52 11.45 -13.41
N HIS A 75 -1.71 11.26 -14.45
CA HIS A 75 -1.59 10.01 -15.19
C HIS A 75 -0.70 8.96 -14.49
N ILE A 76 -0.05 9.31 -13.38
CA ILE A 76 0.70 8.39 -12.53
C ILE A 76 -0.12 8.12 -11.27
N CYS A 77 -0.27 6.86 -10.90
CA CYS A 77 -0.93 6.48 -9.66
C CYS A 77 0.06 6.13 -8.55
N ASN A 78 -0.46 6.15 -7.33
CA ASN A 78 0.18 5.65 -6.12
C ASN A 78 -0.71 4.60 -5.48
N CYS A 79 -0.12 3.58 -4.85
CA CYS A 79 -0.83 2.55 -4.09
C CYS A 79 -0.20 2.37 -2.70
N GLY A 80 -1.03 1.98 -1.75
CA GLY A 80 -0.60 1.43 -0.46
C GLY A 80 -1.21 0.04 -0.28
N TYR A 81 -0.45 -0.90 0.30
CA TYR A 81 -0.88 -2.30 0.48
C TYR A 81 -0.61 -2.75 1.91
N MET A 82 -1.56 -3.47 2.47
CA MET A 82 -1.40 -4.15 3.75
C MET A 82 -2.02 -5.53 3.71
N THR A 83 -1.40 -6.47 4.41
CA THR A 83 -1.90 -7.83 4.58
C THR A 83 -2.17 -8.10 6.05
N HIS A 84 -3.20 -8.88 6.31
CA HIS A 84 -3.47 -9.37 7.66
C HIS A 84 -2.26 -10.18 8.19
N ALA A 85 -1.95 -10.04 9.47
CA ALA A 85 -0.80 -10.71 10.08
C ALA A 85 -0.82 -12.24 9.87
N ASN A 86 -2.02 -12.85 9.95
CA ASN A 86 -2.23 -14.29 9.76
C ASN A 86 -2.15 -14.72 8.28
N ALA A 87 -2.07 -13.78 7.34
CA ALA A 87 -1.99 -14.04 5.90
C ALA A 87 -0.58 -13.91 5.32
N THR A 88 0.42 -13.69 6.16
CA THR A 88 1.83 -13.58 5.75
C THR A 88 2.28 -14.83 5.00
N ARG A 89 3.00 -14.64 3.88
CA ARG A 89 3.50 -15.70 2.97
C ARG A 89 2.43 -16.52 2.24
N ARG A 90 1.16 -16.13 2.29
CA ARG A 90 0.06 -16.75 1.54
C ARG A 90 -0.13 -16.19 0.13
N GLY A 91 0.79 -15.33 -0.34
CA GLY A 91 0.74 -14.74 -1.68
C GLY A 91 -0.23 -13.56 -1.83
N VAL A 92 -0.92 -13.14 -0.76
CA VAL A 92 -1.93 -12.07 -0.78
C VAL A 92 -1.38 -10.77 -1.38
N ALA A 93 -0.21 -10.32 -0.94
CA ALA A 93 0.42 -9.11 -1.45
C ALA A 93 0.75 -9.20 -2.95
N SER A 94 1.16 -10.38 -3.43
CA SER A 94 1.45 -10.61 -4.85
C SER A 94 0.18 -10.52 -5.70
N VAL A 95 -0.93 -11.11 -5.24
CA VAL A 95 -2.22 -11.07 -5.96
C VAL A 95 -2.77 -9.65 -5.98
N MET A 96 -2.71 -8.92 -4.86
CA MET A 96 -3.10 -7.50 -4.81
C MET A 96 -2.27 -6.64 -5.74
N CYS A 97 -0.94 -6.85 -5.78
CA CYS A 97 -0.06 -6.10 -6.68
C CYS A 97 -0.40 -6.37 -8.14
N ALA A 98 -0.53 -7.64 -8.54
CA ALA A 98 -0.92 -7.99 -9.91
C ALA A 98 -2.24 -7.32 -10.31
N HIS A 99 -3.27 -7.45 -9.47
CA HIS A 99 -4.57 -6.84 -9.71
C HIS A 99 -4.49 -5.31 -9.82
N SER A 100 -3.74 -4.66 -8.94
CA SER A 100 -3.62 -3.20 -8.94
C SER A 100 -2.96 -2.66 -10.20
N LEU A 101 -1.97 -3.36 -10.76
CA LEU A 101 -1.31 -3.00 -12.01
C LEU A 101 -2.26 -3.10 -13.19
N GLU A 102 -2.99 -4.21 -13.32
CA GLU A 102 -3.99 -4.41 -14.37
C GLU A 102 -5.14 -3.39 -14.24
N TYR A 103 -5.64 -3.20 -13.03
CA TYR A 103 -6.71 -2.23 -12.78
C TYR A 103 -6.26 -0.80 -13.09
N ALA A 104 -5.08 -0.38 -12.64
CA ALA A 104 -4.54 0.95 -12.93
C ALA A 104 -4.44 1.19 -14.44
N LYS A 105 -3.91 0.21 -15.18
CA LYS A 105 -3.82 0.27 -16.64
C LYS A 105 -5.19 0.37 -17.29
N SER A 106 -6.17 -0.43 -16.85
CA SER A 106 -7.52 -0.46 -17.40
C SER A 106 -8.28 0.86 -17.27
N ILE A 107 -7.97 1.65 -16.24
CA ILE A 107 -8.58 2.97 -15.97
C ILE A 107 -7.70 4.13 -16.47
N GLY A 108 -6.65 3.86 -17.26
CA GLY A 108 -5.89 4.85 -18.02
C GLY A 108 -4.64 5.41 -17.35
N PHE A 109 -4.19 4.89 -16.21
CA PHE A 109 -2.89 5.27 -15.67
C PHE A 109 -1.76 4.74 -16.58
N ARG A 110 -0.68 5.52 -16.67
CA ARG A 110 0.49 5.23 -17.50
C ARG A 110 1.72 4.80 -16.69
N GLY A 111 1.64 4.91 -15.38
CA GLY A 111 2.70 4.50 -14.48
C GLY A 111 2.20 4.43 -13.04
N MET A 112 2.91 3.68 -12.23
CA MET A 112 2.66 3.56 -10.79
C MET A 112 3.94 3.92 -10.04
N GLN A 113 3.82 4.80 -9.04
CA GLN A 113 4.93 5.27 -8.23
C GLN A 113 4.66 5.06 -6.75
N TYR A 114 5.59 4.41 -6.05
CA TYR A 114 5.61 4.37 -4.59
C TYR A 114 6.56 5.46 -4.09
N ASN A 115 6.02 6.43 -3.34
CA ASN A 115 6.74 7.64 -2.98
C ASN A 115 7.74 7.43 -1.85
N PHE A 116 7.49 6.44 -1.00
CA PHE A 116 8.23 6.29 0.24
C PHE A 116 8.19 4.83 0.72
N VAL A 117 9.14 4.03 0.29
CA VAL A 117 9.29 2.64 0.74
C VAL A 117 10.44 2.57 1.72
N VAL A 118 10.15 2.29 2.99
CA VAL A 118 11.15 2.24 4.06
C VAL A 118 12.17 1.14 3.78
N GLY A 119 13.46 1.46 3.83
CA GLY A 119 14.54 0.56 3.42
C GLY A 119 14.66 -0.73 4.22
N THR A 120 14.18 -0.74 5.47
CA THR A 120 14.10 -1.95 6.30
C THR A 120 13.01 -2.92 5.84
N ASN A 121 12.04 -2.46 5.05
CA ASN A 121 10.98 -3.32 4.48
C ASN A 121 11.48 -4.09 3.25
N VAL A 122 12.51 -4.91 3.46
CA VAL A 122 13.19 -5.67 2.39
C VAL A 122 12.23 -6.62 1.66
N GLY A 123 11.26 -7.19 2.37
CA GLY A 123 10.25 -8.07 1.78
C GLY A 123 9.38 -7.36 0.74
N ALA A 124 8.93 -6.16 1.06
CA ALA A 124 8.15 -5.34 0.12
C ALA A 124 9.01 -4.91 -1.07
N ILE A 125 10.23 -4.43 -0.85
CA ILE A 125 11.14 -4.00 -1.93
C ILE A 125 11.37 -5.14 -2.92
N ARG A 126 11.67 -6.34 -2.45
CA ARG A 126 11.85 -7.53 -3.30
C ARG A 126 10.59 -7.89 -4.08
N LEU A 127 9.43 -7.78 -3.44
CA LEU A 127 8.15 -8.02 -4.11
C LEU A 127 7.93 -7.03 -5.25
N TRP A 128 8.10 -5.74 -4.99
CA TRP A 128 7.91 -4.70 -6.01
C TRP A 128 8.89 -4.85 -7.17
N GLN A 129 10.16 -5.15 -6.90
CA GLN A 129 11.17 -5.43 -7.92
C GLN A 129 10.79 -6.65 -8.78
N LYS A 130 10.25 -7.73 -8.18
CA LYS A 130 9.72 -8.88 -8.94
C LYS A 130 8.58 -8.49 -9.88
N PHE A 131 7.79 -7.48 -9.52
CA PHE A 131 6.75 -6.92 -10.37
C PHE A 131 7.26 -5.82 -11.31
N GLY A 132 8.57 -5.68 -11.50
CA GLY A 132 9.17 -4.76 -12.46
C GLY A 132 9.24 -3.30 -12.02
N PHE A 133 9.10 -3.02 -10.73
CA PHE A 133 9.39 -1.69 -10.21
C PHE A 133 10.90 -1.47 -10.10
N GLU A 134 11.33 -0.30 -10.55
CA GLU A 134 12.71 0.16 -10.45
C GLU A 134 12.84 1.20 -9.33
N THR A 135 13.96 1.19 -8.62
CA THR A 135 14.30 2.24 -7.66
C THR A 135 14.80 3.47 -8.43
N VAL A 136 14.00 4.54 -8.44
CA VAL A 136 14.31 5.78 -9.16
C VAL A 136 14.84 6.87 -8.25
N GLY A 137 14.78 6.68 -6.94
CA GLY A 137 15.31 7.64 -5.97
C GLY A 137 15.58 7.01 -4.62
N ARG A 138 16.56 7.57 -3.91
CA ARG A 138 16.91 7.26 -2.52
C ARG A 138 16.78 8.52 -1.69
N LEU A 139 16.10 8.41 -0.56
CA LEU A 139 15.93 9.46 0.44
C LEU A 139 16.76 9.09 1.67
N PRO A 140 17.97 9.66 1.85
CA PRO A 140 18.87 9.25 2.93
C PRO A 140 18.29 9.61 4.30
N LYS A 141 18.30 8.64 5.23
CA LYS A 141 17.89 8.82 6.65
C LYS A 141 16.55 9.53 6.85
N SER A 142 15.63 9.34 5.92
CA SER A 142 14.35 10.06 5.88
C SER A 142 13.25 9.44 6.73
N PHE A 143 13.47 8.27 7.32
CA PHE A 143 12.51 7.60 8.19
C PHE A 143 13.13 7.24 9.54
N LYS A 144 12.47 7.67 10.64
CA LYS A 144 12.86 7.30 11.99
C LYS A 144 12.18 5.99 12.36
N HIS A 145 12.90 4.88 12.17
CA HIS A 145 12.41 3.55 12.51
C HIS A 145 12.42 3.35 14.05
N PRO A 146 11.41 2.69 14.64
CA PRO A 146 11.30 2.52 16.10
C PRO A 146 12.53 1.85 16.75
N SER A 147 13.18 0.91 16.07
CA SER A 147 14.30 0.14 16.60
C SER A 147 15.62 0.32 15.85
N ALA A 148 15.59 0.70 14.55
CA ALA A 148 16.78 0.80 13.70
C ALA A 148 17.34 2.23 13.54
N GLY A 149 16.74 3.22 14.22
CA GLY A 149 17.14 4.62 14.11
C GLY A 149 16.74 5.25 12.77
N TYR A 150 17.54 6.17 12.27
CA TYR A 150 17.26 6.85 10.99
C TYR A 150 17.69 5.98 9.82
N VAL A 151 16.75 5.52 9.04
CA VAL A 151 16.95 4.64 7.87
C VAL A 151 16.55 5.35 6.58
N ASP A 152 17.05 4.84 5.46
CA ASP A 152 16.71 5.36 4.13
C ASP A 152 15.28 4.94 3.74
N ALA A 153 14.68 5.72 2.85
CA ALA A 153 13.52 5.31 2.09
C ALA A 153 13.81 5.39 0.59
N PHE A 154 13.02 4.68 -0.20
CA PHE A 154 13.18 4.60 -1.65
C PHE A 154 11.92 5.05 -2.37
N VAL A 155 12.12 5.68 -3.53
CA VAL A 155 11.06 5.94 -4.50
C VAL A 155 11.15 4.87 -5.57
N LEU A 156 10.07 4.13 -5.79
CA LEU A 156 9.99 3.10 -6.81
C LEU A 156 9.00 3.51 -7.90
N PHE A 157 9.30 3.15 -9.15
CA PHE A 157 8.47 3.46 -10.29
C PHE A 157 8.35 2.27 -11.24
N ARG A 158 7.17 2.12 -11.86
CA ARG A 158 6.91 1.20 -12.96
C ARG A 158 6.03 1.86 -14.00
N ALA A 159 6.42 1.79 -15.29
CA ALA A 159 5.53 2.09 -16.42
C ALA A 159 4.45 1.00 -16.59
N LEU A 160 3.22 1.38 -16.98
CA LEU A 160 2.06 0.49 -17.16
C LEU A 160 1.71 0.27 -18.62
#